data_56ccaa520e4e5317d812d6302cd5a5ad
#
_entry.id   56ccaa520e4e5317d812d6302cd5a5ad
#
_cell.length_a   1.000
_cell.length_b   1.000
_cell.length_c   1.000
_cell.angle_alpha   90.00
_cell.angle_beta   90.00
_cell.angle_gamma   90.00
#
_symmetry.space_group_name_H-M   'P 1'
#
loop_
_entity.id
_entity.type
_entity.pdbx_description
1 polymer ?
#
loop_
_entity_poly.entity_id
_entity_poly.type
_entity_poly.pdbx_seq_one_letter_code
_entity_poly.pdbx_strand_id
1 'polypeptide(L)'
;MDNSLIETIVSKYQFSEKQIKAVLKLLKENNTVPFIARYRKEATGGLDEVEIKQINDEYNYMLNLQKRKEEVIHNIDQQGLLTSDLKQDILTQTKLQRVEDLYRPYKQKKKTRATEAKRKGLEDLADWFSQSKLDTKIEDKAQLFLNDEVTTIEDAIEGAKDIIAERISDNPCLLYTSPSPRDQRGSRMPSSA
;
A
#
# COMPACT_ATOMS: atom_id res chain seq x y z
N MET A 1 -22.16 -16.44 2.82
CA MET A 1 -21.36 -16.18 4.04
C MET A 1 -20.31 -17.28 4.11
N ASP A 2 -19.06 -16.93 4.17
CA ASP A 2 -17.98 -17.91 4.29
C ASP A 2 -17.95 -18.50 5.70
N ASN A 3 -18.31 -19.76 5.82
CA ASN A 3 -18.33 -20.45 7.11
C ASN A 3 -16.92 -20.50 7.75
N SER A 4 -15.88 -20.61 6.94
CA SER A 4 -14.48 -20.61 7.39
C SER A 4 -14.09 -19.32 8.13
N LEU A 5 -14.56 -18.15 7.67
CA LEU A 5 -14.32 -16.86 8.34
C LEU A 5 -15.07 -16.78 9.67
N ILE A 6 -16.26 -17.33 9.73
CA ILE A 6 -17.08 -17.36 10.96
C ILE A 6 -16.42 -18.25 12.01
N GLU A 7 -15.94 -19.44 11.63
CA GLU A 7 -15.20 -20.34 12.52
C GLU A 7 -13.94 -19.68 13.10
N THR A 8 -13.24 -18.89 12.29
CA THR A 8 -12.08 -18.14 12.76
C THR A 8 -12.45 -17.09 13.81
N ILE A 9 -13.57 -16.38 13.62
CA ILE A 9 -14.06 -15.41 14.62
C ILE A 9 -14.50 -16.12 15.90
N VAL A 10 -15.20 -17.27 15.78
CA VAL A 10 -15.59 -18.10 16.94
C VAL A 10 -14.36 -18.53 17.74
N SER A 11 -13.30 -18.97 17.08
CA SER A 11 -12.08 -19.43 17.76
C SER A 11 -11.30 -18.29 18.44
N LYS A 12 -11.40 -17.08 17.90
CA LYS A 12 -10.65 -15.90 18.38
C LYS A 12 -11.37 -15.17 19.51
N TYR A 13 -12.69 -15.19 19.47
CA TYR A 13 -13.56 -14.48 20.43
C TYR A 13 -14.58 -15.45 21.05
N GLN A 14 -15.13 -15.08 22.20
CA GLN A 14 -16.10 -15.92 22.93
C GLN A 14 -17.54 -15.77 22.38
N PHE A 15 -17.70 -15.54 21.09
CA PHE A 15 -19.02 -15.42 20.45
C PHE A 15 -19.46 -16.77 19.90
N SER A 16 -20.75 -17.08 20.03
CA SER A 16 -21.32 -18.26 19.38
C SER A 16 -21.49 -18.02 17.86
N GLU A 17 -21.40 -19.10 17.10
CA GLU A 17 -21.65 -19.05 15.66
C GLU A 17 -23.00 -18.45 15.30
N LYS A 18 -24.03 -18.73 16.12
CA LYS A 18 -25.38 -18.19 15.94
C LYS A 18 -25.43 -16.68 16.08
N GLN A 19 -24.73 -16.13 17.09
CA GLN A 19 -24.65 -14.69 17.30
C GLN A 19 -23.95 -13.98 16.14
N ILE A 20 -22.80 -14.51 15.69
CA ILE A 20 -22.06 -13.95 14.56
C ILE A 20 -22.92 -13.95 13.29
N LYS A 21 -23.58 -15.08 12.98
CA LYS A 21 -24.46 -15.18 11.81
C LYS A 21 -25.64 -14.21 11.88
N ALA A 22 -26.24 -14.04 13.04
CA ALA A 22 -27.34 -13.09 13.24
C ALA A 22 -26.90 -11.65 13.04
N VAL A 23 -25.76 -11.24 13.62
CA VAL A 23 -25.17 -9.91 13.43
C VAL A 23 -24.87 -9.64 11.96
N LEU A 24 -24.16 -10.55 11.31
CA LEU A 24 -23.79 -10.39 9.89
C LEU A 24 -25.00 -10.36 8.96
N LYS A 25 -26.07 -11.09 9.29
CA LYS A 25 -27.34 -11.04 8.55
C LYS A 25 -28.00 -9.67 8.68
N LEU A 26 -28.12 -9.17 9.90
CA LEU A 26 -28.72 -7.85 10.15
C LEU A 26 -27.93 -6.71 9.51
N LEU A 27 -26.59 -6.78 9.53
CA LEU A 27 -25.73 -5.79 8.85
C LEU A 27 -25.90 -5.83 7.32
N LYS A 28 -26.07 -7.01 6.72
CA LYS A 28 -26.37 -7.16 5.28
C LYS A 28 -27.75 -6.59 4.89
N GLU A 29 -28.68 -6.56 5.82
CA GLU A 29 -30.00 -5.93 5.67
C GLU A 29 -29.93 -4.40 5.86
N ASN A 30 -28.73 -3.79 5.81
CA ASN A 30 -28.46 -2.36 5.99
C ASN A 30 -28.84 -1.79 7.36
N ASN A 31 -28.94 -2.62 8.38
CA ASN A 31 -29.11 -2.14 9.75
C ASN A 31 -27.76 -1.61 10.28
N THR A 32 -27.81 -0.49 11.00
CA THR A 32 -26.60 0.07 11.63
C THR A 32 -26.28 -0.63 12.95
N VAL A 33 -25.01 -0.62 13.35
CA VAL A 33 -24.56 -1.22 14.63
C VAL A 33 -25.34 -0.70 15.83
N PRO A 34 -25.57 0.64 16.02
CA PRO A 34 -26.38 1.14 17.11
C PRO A 34 -27.85 0.67 17.08
N PHE A 35 -28.41 0.53 15.87
CA PHE A 35 -29.77 0.03 15.71
C PHE A 35 -29.90 -1.42 16.16
N ILE A 36 -28.96 -2.27 15.76
CA ILE A 36 -28.93 -3.69 16.14
C ILE A 36 -28.78 -3.82 17.66
N ALA A 37 -27.86 -3.08 18.27
CA ALA A 37 -27.61 -3.11 19.71
C ALA A 37 -28.84 -2.69 20.53
N ARG A 38 -29.66 -1.75 20.04
CA ARG A 38 -30.84 -1.26 20.77
C ARG A 38 -32.09 -2.07 20.53
N TYR A 39 -32.33 -2.44 19.28
CA TYR A 39 -33.65 -2.97 18.86
C TYR A 39 -33.64 -4.44 18.45
N ARG A 40 -32.48 -5.09 18.39
CA ARG A 40 -32.31 -6.49 17.95
C ARG A 40 -31.58 -7.38 18.95
N LYS A 41 -31.58 -7.01 20.23
CA LYS A 41 -30.88 -7.76 21.29
C LYS A 41 -31.25 -9.22 21.34
N GLU A 42 -32.54 -9.54 21.18
CA GLU A 42 -33.03 -10.93 21.19
C GLU A 42 -32.43 -11.74 20.02
N ALA A 43 -32.33 -11.14 18.84
CA ALA A 43 -31.76 -11.80 17.67
C ALA A 43 -30.26 -12.04 17.78
N THR A 44 -29.53 -11.16 18.47
CA THR A 44 -28.08 -11.23 18.65
C THR A 44 -27.64 -11.94 19.93
N GLY A 45 -28.61 -12.39 20.76
CA GLY A 45 -28.33 -13.03 22.04
C GLY A 45 -27.74 -12.07 23.08
N GLY A 46 -28.19 -10.81 23.06
CA GLY A 46 -27.83 -9.80 24.06
C GLY A 46 -26.52 -9.06 23.82
N LEU A 47 -25.91 -9.17 22.65
CA LEU A 47 -24.66 -8.48 22.32
C LEU A 47 -24.82 -6.96 22.43
N ASP A 48 -23.79 -6.30 22.95
CA ASP A 48 -23.70 -4.85 23.04
C ASP A 48 -23.17 -4.22 21.73
N GLU A 49 -23.12 -2.91 21.70
CA GLU A 49 -22.65 -2.14 20.52
C GLU A 49 -21.18 -2.40 20.22
N VAL A 50 -20.34 -2.58 21.23
CA VAL A 50 -18.89 -2.83 21.09
C VAL A 50 -18.66 -4.22 20.50
N GLU A 51 -19.38 -5.22 21.00
CA GLU A 51 -19.29 -6.61 20.55
C GLU A 51 -19.76 -6.76 19.09
N ILE A 52 -20.89 -6.11 18.74
CA ILE A 52 -21.40 -6.10 17.36
C ILE A 52 -20.42 -5.43 16.42
N LYS A 53 -19.85 -4.30 16.83
CA LYS A 53 -18.82 -3.59 16.05
C LYS A 53 -17.56 -4.46 15.87
N GLN A 54 -17.12 -5.13 16.93
CA GLN A 54 -15.97 -6.02 16.88
C GLN A 54 -16.16 -7.17 15.89
N ILE A 55 -17.33 -7.81 15.87
CA ILE A 55 -17.69 -8.85 14.91
C ILE A 55 -17.66 -8.29 13.48
N ASN A 56 -18.24 -7.11 13.27
CA ASN A 56 -18.27 -6.46 11.95
C ASN A 56 -16.88 -6.11 11.44
N ASP A 57 -16.07 -5.48 12.28
CA ASP A 57 -14.73 -5.03 11.91
C ASP A 57 -13.80 -6.22 11.60
N GLU A 58 -13.86 -7.27 12.42
CA GLU A 58 -13.06 -8.49 12.19
C GLU A 58 -13.49 -9.23 10.92
N TYR A 59 -14.79 -9.36 10.69
CA TYR A 59 -15.31 -9.99 9.47
C TYR A 59 -14.90 -9.22 8.21
N ASN A 60 -15.02 -7.90 8.22
CA ASN A 60 -14.58 -7.05 7.12
C ASN A 60 -13.07 -7.10 6.89
N TYR A 61 -12.29 -7.13 7.98
CA TYR A 61 -10.84 -7.31 7.89
C TYR A 61 -10.47 -8.63 7.21
N MET A 62 -11.09 -9.73 7.60
CA MET A 62 -10.83 -11.04 7.00
C MET A 62 -11.25 -11.12 5.53
N LEU A 63 -12.39 -10.52 5.17
CA LEU A 63 -12.83 -10.42 3.77
C LEU A 63 -11.83 -9.63 2.93
N ASN A 64 -11.35 -8.50 3.44
CA ASN A 64 -10.35 -7.69 2.75
C ASN A 64 -9.02 -8.43 2.63
N LEU A 65 -8.62 -9.16 3.66
CA LEU A 65 -7.41 -9.99 3.63
C LEU A 65 -7.52 -11.08 2.57
N GLN A 66 -8.66 -11.78 2.51
CA GLN A 66 -8.88 -12.82 1.52
C GLN A 66 -8.86 -12.28 0.09
N LYS A 67 -9.59 -11.20 -0.17
CA LYS A 67 -9.55 -10.50 -1.45
C LYS A 67 -8.13 -10.11 -1.84
N ARG A 68 -7.39 -9.55 -0.88
CA ARG A 68 -6.01 -9.11 -1.16
C ARG A 68 -5.08 -10.26 -1.48
N LYS A 69 -5.23 -11.40 -0.81
CA LYS A 69 -4.47 -12.62 -1.14
C LYS A 69 -4.75 -13.06 -2.58
N GLU A 70 -6.02 -13.10 -2.98
CA GLU A 70 -6.43 -13.49 -4.32
C GLU A 70 -5.87 -12.54 -5.39
N GLU A 71 -5.95 -11.22 -5.16
CA GLU A 71 -5.37 -10.20 -6.03
C GLU A 71 -3.85 -10.36 -6.19
N VAL A 72 -3.15 -10.57 -5.06
CA VAL A 72 -1.69 -10.73 -5.07
C VAL A 72 -1.28 -12.00 -5.82
N ILE A 73 -1.96 -13.12 -5.55
CA ILE A 73 -1.72 -14.38 -6.25
C ILE A 73 -1.95 -14.20 -7.76
N HIS A 74 -3.06 -13.57 -8.15
CA HIS A 74 -3.38 -13.33 -9.55
C HIS A 74 -2.32 -12.45 -10.24
N ASN A 75 -1.88 -11.38 -9.59
CA ASN A 75 -0.87 -10.48 -10.16
C ASN A 75 0.51 -11.13 -10.33
N ILE A 76 0.90 -12.02 -9.40
CA ILE A 76 2.16 -12.77 -9.51
C ILE A 76 2.05 -13.86 -10.57
N ASP A 77 0.89 -14.50 -10.67
CA ASP A 77 0.61 -15.52 -11.69
C ASP A 77 0.66 -14.96 -13.12
N GLN A 78 0.06 -13.76 -13.32
CA GLN A 78 0.16 -13.04 -14.60
C GLN A 78 1.59 -12.73 -15.04
N GLN A 79 2.52 -12.62 -14.07
CA GLN A 79 3.94 -12.40 -14.35
C GLN A 79 4.69 -13.72 -14.60
N GLY A 80 4.03 -14.88 -14.44
CA GLY A 80 4.65 -16.19 -14.56
C GLY A 80 5.64 -16.52 -13.44
N LEU A 81 5.59 -15.81 -12.33
CA LEU A 81 6.52 -15.94 -11.19
C LEU A 81 5.90 -16.65 -9.97
N LEU A 82 4.66 -17.13 -10.10
CA LEU A 82 3.97 -17.82 -9.02
C LEU A 82 4.49 -19.24 -8.84
N THR A 83 5.12 -19.52 -7.70
CA THR A 83 5.49 -20.87 -7.29
C THR A 83 4.45 -21.45 -6.33
N SER A 84 4.36 -22.78 -6.24
CA SER A 84 3.44 -23.47 -5.32
C SER A 84 3.70 -23.07 -3.86
N ASP A 85 4.98 -22.96 -3.48
CA ASP A 85 5.39 -22.59 -2.11
C ASP A 85 4.98 -21.16 -1.78
N LEU A 86 5.22 -20.21 -2.70
CA LEU A 86 4.84 -18.82 -2.52
C LEU A 86 3.31 -18.67 -2.41
N LYS A 87 2.56 -19.41 -3.22
CA LYS A 87 1.08 -19.42 -3.14
C LYS A 87 0.61 -19.90 -1.78
N GLN A 88 1.22 -20.96 -1.26
CA GLN A 88 0.90 -21.50 0.06
C GLN A 88 1.28 -20.53 1.18
N ASP A 89 2.44 -19.91 1.08
CA ASP A 89 2.88 -18.88 2.01
C ASP A 89 1.89 -17.70 2.06
N ILE A 90 1.43 -17.20 0.93
CA ILE A 90 0.44 -16.12 0.87
C ILE A 90 -0.89 -16.56 1.50
N LEU A 91 -1.36 -17.76 1.19
CA LEU A 91 -2.64 -18.27 1.70
C LEU A 91 -2.65 -18.46 3.22
N THR A 92 -1.53 -18.83 3.81
CA THR A 92 -1.42 -19.07 5.26
C THR A 92 -1.30 -17.79 6.08
N GLN A 93 -1.00 -16.64 5.48
CA GLN A 93 -0.88 -15.38 6.23
C GLN A 93 -2.19 -14.95 6.87
N THR A 94 -2.10 -14.47 8.11
CA THR A 94 -3.24 -13.94 8.87
C THR A 94 -3.25 -12.41 8.96
N LYS A 95 -2.16 -11.76 8.51
CA LYS A 95 -2.00 -10.30 8.57
C LYS A 95 -1.78 -9.73 7.19
N LEU A 96 -2.52 -8.68 6.85
CA LEU A 96 -2.41 -7.98 5.57
C LEU A 96 -0.98 -7.50 5.29
N GLN A 97 -0.29 -6.98 6.32
CA GLN A 97 1.09 -6.52 6.20
C GLN A 97 2.03 -7.62 5.69
N ARG A 98 1.87 -8.86 6.16
CA ARG A 98 2.69 -9.98 5.70
C ARG A 98 2.43 -10.35 4.25
N VAL A 99 1.19 -10.26 3.80
CA VAL A 99 0.83 -10.44 2.37
C VAL A 99 1.50 -9.37 1.51
N GLU A 100 1.49 -8.11 1.96
CA GLU A 100 2.17 -7.01 1.25
C GLU A 100 3.69 -7.18 1.23
N ASP A 101 4.30 -7.65 2.32
CA ASP A 101 5.74 -7.92 2.39
C ASP A 101 6.16 -9.02 1.39
N LEU A 102 5.37 -10.10 1.29
CA LEU A 102 5.58 -11.16 0.31
C LEU A 102 5.37 -10.66 -1.14
N TYR A 103 4.44 -9.75 -1.36
CA TYR A 103 4.16 -9.18 -2.68
C TYR A 103 5.18 -8.13 -3.12
N ARG A 104 5.89 -7.47 -2.18
CA ARG A 104 6.81 -6.36 -2.47
C ARG A 104 7.82 -6.63 -3.60
N PRO A 105 8.49 -7.81 -3.66
CA PRO A 105 9.42 -8.11 -4.75
C PRO A 105 8.76 -8.19 -6.13
N TYR A 106 7.50 -8.60 -6.18
CA TYR A 106 6.72 -8.85 -7.41
C TYR A 106 5.86 -7.65 -7.84
N LYS A 107 5.78 -6.62 -6.96
CA LYS A 107 4.98 -5.44 -7.26
C LYS A 107 5.60 -4.69 -8.43
N GLN A 108 4.88 -4.66 -9.56
CA GLN A 108 5.28 -3.86 -10.70
C GLN A 108 5.45 -2.40 -10.26
N LYS A 109 6.64 -1.86 -10.47
CA LYS A 109 6.86 -0.42 -10.28
C LYS A 109 5.88 0.30 -11.21
N LYS A 110 5.09 1.22 -10.65
CA LYS A 110 4.22 2.08 -11.47
C LYS A 110 5.09 2.72 -12.54
N LYS A 111 4.58 2.84 -13.78
CA LYS A 111 5.21 3.64 -14.81
C LYS A 111 5.31 5.07 -14.29
N THR A 112 6.49 5.43 -13.82
CA THR A 112 6.83 6.78 -13.38
C THR A 112 7.42 7.53 -14.57
N ARG A 113 7.46 8.86 -14.50
CA ARG A 113 8.18 9.69 -15.48
C ARG A 113 9.65 9.24 -15.60
N ALA A 114 10.27 8.90 -14.46
CA ALA A 114 11.61 8.36 -14.44
C ALA A 114 11.76 7.03 -15.19
N THR A 115 10.78 6.13 -15.09
CA THR A 115 10.78 4.87 -15.84
C THR A 115 10.70 5.11 -17.35
N GLU A 116 9.89 6.09 -17.78
CA GLU A 116 9.81 6.48 -19.19
C GLU A 116 11.11 7.17 -19.65
N ALA A 117 11.69 8.03 -18.84
CA ALA A 117 12.96 8.68 -19.15
C ALA A 117 14.11 7.65 -19.29
N LYS A 118 14.14 6.61 -18.44
CA LYS A 118 15.10 5.49 -18.56
C LYS A 118 14.90 4.74 -19.88
N ARG A 119 13.62 4.45 -20.25
CA ARG A 119 13.30 3.80 -21.51
C ARG A 119 13.78 4.63 -22.73
N LYS A 120 13.72 5.95 -22.64
CA LYS A 120 14.20 6.89 -23.65
C LYS A 120 15.74 7.04 -23.70
N GLY A 121 16.46 6.32 -22.84
CA GLY A 121 17.93 6.32 -22.82
C GLY A 121 18.56 7.49 -22.06
N LEU A 122 17.83 8.15 -21.17
CA LEU A 122 18.33 9.31 -20.41
C LEU A 122 19.04 8.93 -19.09
N GLU A 123 19.28 7.63 -18.85
CA GLU A 123 19.91 7.16 -17.60
C GLU A 123 21.37 7.64 -17.50
N ASP A 124 22.14 7.54 -18.60
CA ASP A 124 23.53 7.99 -18.65
C ASP A 124 23.64 9.52 -18.45
N LEU A 125 22.66 10.29 -18.93
CA LEU A 125 22.60 11.72 -18.69
C LEU A 125 22.32 12.03 -17.21
N ALA A 126 21.46 11.26 -16.56
CA ALA A 126 21.18 11.39 -15.12
C ALA A 126 22.40 11.02 -14.27
N ASP A 127 23.16 9.99 -14.67
CA ASP A 127 24.42 9.61 -14.03
C ASP A 127 25.46 10.70 -14.16
N TRP A 128 25.59 11.26 -15.33
CA TRP A 128 26.50 12.38 -15.57
C TRP A 128 26.13 13.61 -14.72
N PHE A 129 24.86 13.97 -14.62
CA PHE A 129 24.38 15.06 -13.74
C PHE A 129 24.72 14.81 -12.27
N SER A 130 24.60 13.58 -11.81
CA SER A 130 24.90 13.22 -10.43
C SER A 130 26.38 13.33 -10.07
N GLN A 131 27.26 13.24 -11.06
CA GLN A 131 28.73 13.27 -10.90
C GLN A 131 29.37 14.61 -11.30
N SER A 132 28.66 15.46 -12.05
CA SER A 132 29.18 16.70 -12.59
C SER A 132 29.26 17.80 -11.53
N LYS A 133 30.38 18.56 -11.59
CA LYS A 133 30.53 19.80 -10.82
C LYS A 133 29.78 20.94 -11.53
N LEU A 134 29.31 21.92 -10.75
CA LEU A 134 28.39 23.01 -11.13
C LEU A 134 28.78 23.88 -12.34
N ASP A 135 29.98 23.72 -12.92
CA ASP A 135 30.52 24.60 -14.00
C ASP A 135 30.45 24.02 -15.42
N THR A 136 29.72 22.92 -15.61
CA THR A 136 29.64 22.28 -16.93
C THR A 136 28.40 22.75 -17.70
N LYS A 137 28.56 23.06 -18.99
CA LYS A 137 27.43 23.41 -19.88
C LYS A 137 26.50 22.20 -20.04
N ILE A 138 25.45 22.21 -19.26
CA ILE A 138 24.42 21.15 -19.16
C ILE A 138 23.74 20.95 -20.53
N GLU A 139 23.50 22.05 -21.25
CA GLU A 139 22.82 22.05 -22.54
C GLU A 139 23.64 21.34 -23.65
N ASP A 140 24.96 21.58 -23.71
CA ASP A 140 25.84 20.92 -24.67
C ASP A 140 25.86 19.39 -24.47
N LYS A 141 25.76 18.94 -23.22
CA LYS A 141 25.73 17.51 -22.91
C LYS A 141 24.35 16.89 -23.19
N ALA A 142 23.27 17.58 -22.83
CA ALA A 142 21.91 17.12 -23.10
C ALA A 142 21.64 16.98 -24.61
N GLN A 143 22.24 17.81 -25.44
CA GLN A 143 22.13 17.75 -26.89
C GLN A 143 22.58 16.38 -27.47
N LEU A 144 23.55 15.71 -26.82
CA LEU A 144 24.05 14.39 -27.27
C LEU A 144 23.04 13.26 -27.03
N PHE A 145 21.99 13.50 -26.23
CA PHE A 145 20.99 12.51 -25.87
C PHE A 145 19.63 12.73 -26.60
N LEU A 146 19.60 13.67 -27.55
CA LEU A 146 18.44 13.87 -28.40
C LEU A 146 18.26 12.65 -29.31
N ASN A 147 17.03 12.15 -29.39
CA ASN A 147 16.62 11.07 -30.26
C ASN A 147 15.16 11.27 -30.73
N ASP A 148 14.61 10.32 -31.50
CA ASP A 148 13.24 10.43 -32.04
C ASP A 148 12.15 10.56 -30.95
N GLU A 149 12.42 10.12 -29.73
CA GLU A 149 11.49 10.20 -28.59
C GLU A 149 11.78 11.41 -27.65
N VAL A 150 12.95 12.01 -27.76
CA VAL A 150 13.40 13.18 -26.97
C VAL A 150 13.86 14.25 -27.94
N THR A 151 12.94 15.12 -28.32
CA THR A 151 13.14 16.09 -29.41
C THR A 151 13.74 17.43 -28.96
N THR A 152 13.65 17.75 -27.66
CA THR A 152 14.15 19.02 -27.12
C THR A 152 15.18 18.80 -26.02
N ILE A 153 16.08 19.77 -25.84
CA ILE A 153 17.07 19.77 -24.78
C ILE A 153 16.38 19.83 -23.40
N GLU A 154 15.32 20.59 -23.30
CA GLU A 154 14.50 20.72 -22.09
C GLU A 154 13.92 19.37 -21.67
N ASP A 155 13.35 18.58 -22.60
CA ASP A 155 12.80 17.25 -22.33
C ASP A 155 13.90 16.29 -21.84
N ALA A 156 15.10 16.35 -22.42
CA ALA A 156 16.23 15.54 -21.97
C ALA A 156 16.66 15.88 -20.54
N ILE A 157 16.73 17.16 -20.22
CA ILE A 157 17.08 17.64 -18.88
C ILE A 157 16.00 17.28 -17.87
N GLU A 158 14.72 17.46 -18.22
CA GLU A 158 13.60 17.13 -17.33
C GLU A 158 13.53 15.63 -17.06
N GLY A 159 13.68 14.79 -18.08
CA GLY A 159 13.75 13.35 -17.91
C GLY A 159 14.92 12.89 -17.05
N ALA A 160 16.10 13.48 -17.18
CA ALA A 160 17.24 13.18 -16.31
C ALA A 160 16.96 13.61 -14.85
N LYS A 161 16.34 14.77 -14.63
CA LYS A 161 15.91 15.23 -13.29
C LYS A 161 14.90 14.28 -12.66
N ASP A 162 13.94 13.77 -13.42
CA ASP A 162 12.95 12.80 -12.92
C ASP A 162 13.62 11.49 -12.47
N ILE A 163 14.62 11.01 -13.20
CA ILE A 163 15.42 9.83 -12.79
C ILE A 163 16.17 10.10 -11.48
N ILE A 164 16.79 11.25 -11.34
CA ILE A 164 17.53 11.63 -10.13
C ILE A 164 16.56 11.76 -8.94
N ALA A 165 15.42 12.42 -9.15
CA ALA A 165 14.40 12.58 -8.11
C ALA A 165 13.85 11.22 -7.62
N GLU A 166 13.63 10.25 -8.52
CA GLU A 166 13.24 8.89 -8.16
C GLU A 166 14.34 8.20 -7.33
N ARG A 167 15.60 8.29 -7.73
CA ARG A 167 16.73 7.71 -6.98
C ARG A 167 16.89 8.31 -5.58
N ILE A 168 16.66 9.62 -5.45
CA ILE A 168 16.67 10.31 -4.16
C ILE A 168 15.50 9.85 -3.27
N SER A 169 14.31 9.73 -3.84
CA SER A 169 13.11 9.30 -3.10
C SER A 169 13.17 7.82 -2.68
N ASP A 170 13.84 6.97 -3.48
CA ASP A 170 14.04 5.55 -3.16
C ASP A 170 15.18 5.31 -2.15
N ASN A 171 15.94 6.35 -1.80
CA ASN A 171 17.05 6.21 -0.86
C ASN A 171 16.58 6.28 0.60
N PRO A 172 16.60 5.16 1.35
CA PRO A 172 16.08 5.13 2.72
C PRO A 172 16.83 6.06 3.68
N CYS A 173 18.12 6.35 3.44
CA CYS A 173 18.87 7.29 4.26
C CYS A 173 18.31 8.71 4.22
N LEU A 174 17.82 9.17 3.07
CA LEU A 174 17.27 10.52 2.92
C LEU A 174 15.87 10.64 3.51
N LEU A 175 15.09 9.56 3.50
CA LEU A 175 13.75 9.51 4.10
C LEU A 175 13.80 9.59 5.64
N TYR A 176 14.85 9.06 6.27
CA TYR A 176 15.01 9.08 7.73
C TYR A 176 15.69 10.37 8.26
N THR A 177 16.37 11.13 7.41
CA THR A 177 17.06 12.37 7.83
C THR A 177 16.21 13.63 7.61
N SER A 178 15.12 13.56 6.87
CA SER A 178 14.18 14.68 6.72
C SER A 178 13.22 14.72 7.91
N PRO A 179 13.25 15.76 8.76
CA PRO A 179 12.32 15.86 9.87
C PRO A 179 10.89 15.93 9.34
N SER A 180 10.03 15.04 9.85
CA SER A 180 8.62 15.01 9.50
C SER A 180 7.98 16.38 9.76
N PRO A 181 7.02 16.85 8.93
CA PRO A 181 6.26 18.07 9.24
C PRO A 181 5.55 18.03 10.61
N ARG A 182 5.39 16.86 11.20
CA ARG A 182 4.88 16.68 12.58
C ARG A 182 5.93 17.02 13.65
N ASP A 183 7.21 16.78 13.38
CA ASP A 183 8.30 17.05 14.34
C ASP A 183 8.60 18.54 14.44
N GLN A 184 8.28 19.32 13.39
CA GLN A 184 8.43 20.77 13.39
C GLN A 184 7.38 21.49 14.25
N ARG A 185 6.27 20.85 14.64
CA ARG A 185 5.24 21.45 15.49
C ARG A 185 5.54 21.37 16.99
N GLY A 186 6.51 20.56 17.41
CA GLY A 186 6.85 20.32 18.81
C GLY A 186 7.80 21.36 19.45
N SER A 187 8.36 22.31 18.70
CA SER A 187 9.42 23.21 19.20
C SER A 187 8.97 24.64 19.43
N ARG A 188 7.71 24.89 19.77
CA ARG A 188 7.29 26.18 20.34
C ARG A 188 6.99 26.02 21.83
N MET A 189 8.05 26.02 22.66
CA MET A 189 7.90 26.34 24.05
C MET A 189 7.59 27.85 24.15
N PRO A 190 6.52 28.27 24.84
CA PRO A 190 6.34 29.68 25.17
C PRO A 190 7.42 30.09 26.15
N SER A 191 8.22 31.10 25.78
CA SER A 191 9.09 31.82 26.69
C SER A 191 8.21 32.46 27.76
N SER A 192 8.25 31.92 28.96
CA SER A 192 7.68 32.60 30.15
C SER A 192 8.62 33.74 30.53
N ALA A 193 8.09 34.96 30.45
CA ALA A 193 8.61 36.13 31.11
C ALA A 193 8.38 36.04 32.64
#